data_0c290171b06ab1881deee6a3d0495bb5
#
_entry.id   0c290171b06ab1881deee6a3d0495bb5
#
_cell.length_a   1.000
_cell.length_b   1.000
_cell.length_c   1.000
_cell.angle_alpha   90.00
_cell.angle_beta   90.00
_cell.angle_gamma   90.00
#
_symmetry.space_group_name_H-M   'P 1'
#
loop_
_entity.id
_entity.type
_entity.pdbx_description
1 polymer ?
#
loop_
_entity_poly.entity_id
_entity_poly.type
_entity_poly.pdbx_seq_one_letter_code
_entity_poly.pdbx_strand_id
1 'polypeptide(L)'
;MNTMTESTNLANDLDKDPRWDASRVIRAPRGSDKVCKSWLTEAAYRMIQNNLDPEVAENPKHLVVYGGIGRAARNWECFDKILETLKELNDDESLLIQSGKPVGVFKTHPDAPRVLIANSNLVPKWANWEHFNELDHKGLFMYGQMTAGSWIYIGSQGIVQGTYETFAEAGRQHYHGDWAGRWILTAGLGGMGGAQPLAATFAGAVSLVVECQQSSIDFRLRTRYLDKQAKDLDDAIALIKHHTARKEAISIGLLGNAAEILPELVKRAKAGGIKPDLVTDQTSAHDLVNGYLPIGWTVEQWKAAQRDHAQHGQLTTAAAKSCAVHVQAMLDFHAMGIPTVDYGNNIRQVAFDTGVKNAFDFPGFVPAYIRPLFCEGKGPFRWVALSGDPEDIYKTDAKLKELFPENKHVHNWLDMAHDRIAFQGLPSRICWLGLGERHRAGLAFNEMFRNGELKGPIVIGRDHLDTGSVASPNRETEGMKDGTDAVSDWPLLNALLNTAGGATWVSFHHGGGVGMGYSQHAGMVIVADGTEAAAKRLARVLVNDSASGVMRHADAGYETAIACAKRNGLKLPMVK
;
A
#
# COMPACT_ATOMS: atom_id res chain seq x y z
N MET A 1 34.48 3.12 32.89
CA MET A 1 34.53 4.27 31.96
C MET A 1 35.27 3.81 30.71
N ASN A 2 34.54 3.31 29.71
CA ASN A 2 35.12 3.03 28.42
C ASN A 2 34.60 4.13 27.49
N THR A 3 35.49 5.03 27.15
CA THR A 3 35.28 6.00 26.06
C THR A 3 35.18 5.21 24.76
N MET A 4 33.96 4.90 24.32
CA MET A 4 33.72 4.54 22.94
C MET A 4 34.04 5.78 22.10
N THR A 5 35.09 5.72 21.34
CA THR A 5 35.38 6.62 20.25
C THR A 5 34.16 6.64 19.33
N GLU A 6 33.56 7.81 19.17
CA GLU A 6 32.61 8.11 18.09
C GLU A 6 33.32 7.88 16.75
N SER A 7 33.29 6.65 16.25
CA SER A 7 33.43 6.46 14.82
C SER A 7 32.14 7.02 14.21
N THR A 8 32.18 8.23 13.74
CA THR A 8 31.17 8.78 12.85
C THR A 8 31.07 7.86 11.65
N ASN A 9 30.07 7.00 11.69
CA ASN A 9 29.85 6.01 10.65
C ASN A 9 29.22 6.73 9.45
N LEU A 10 30.07 7.38 8.64
CA LEU A 10 29.71 8.10 7.39
C LEU A 10 28.82 7.26 6.47
N ALA A 11 28.83 5.96 6.62
CA ALA A 11 28.01 5.01 5.85
C ALA A 11 26.49 5.13 6.12
N ASN A 12 26.05 5.82 7.17
CA ASN A 12 24.65 5.98 7.53
C ASN A 12 24.10 7.38 7.28
N ASP A 13 24.98 8.37 7.05
CA ASP A 13 24.57 9.67 6.57
C ASP A 13 24.43 9.60 5.04
N LEU A 14 23.22 9.26 4.58
CA LEU A 14 22.91 9.10 3.15
C LEU A 14 23.13 10.41 2.38
N ASP A 15 23.14 11.56 3.04
CA ASP A 15 23.48 12.84 2.41
C ASP A 15 24.95 12.98 2.07
N LYS A 16 25.81 12.26 2.78
CA LYS A 16 27.26 12.27 2.61
C LYS A 16 27.82 10.97 2.02
N ASP A 17 26.96 10.01 1.66
CA ASP A 17 27.42 8.75 1.07
C ASP A 17 28.08 9.01 -0.29
N PRO A 18 29.40 8.73 -0.45
CA PRO A 18 30.12 9.00 -1.69
C PRO A 18 29.68 8.11 -2.86
N ARG A 19 28.87 7.08 -2.62
CA ARG A 19 28.29 6.21 -3.65
C ARG A 19 27.12 6.86 -4.37
N TRP A 20 26.58 7.93 -3.81
CA TRP A 20 25.58 8.74 -4.46
C TRP A 20 26.20 10.02 -5.05
N ASP A 21 25.98 10.22 -6.33
CA ASP A 21 26.16 11.50 -6.99
C ASP A 21 24.92 11.84 -7.85
N ALA A 22 24.81 13.07 -8.29
CA ALA A 22 23.65 13.53 -9.05
C ALA A 22 23.49 12.85 -10.43
N SER A 23 24.54 12.18 -10.93
CA SER A 23 24.52 11.43 -12.19
C SER A 23 24.04 9.98 -12.01
N ARG A 24 24.00 9.48 -10.77
CA ARG A 24 23.57 8.13 -10.45
C ARG A 24 22.05 8.00 -10.57
N VAL A 25 21.59 7.59 -11.72
CA VAL A 25 20.18 7.28 -11.98
C VAL A 25 19.98 5.77 -11.97
N ILE A 26 19.13 5.28 -11.09
CA ILE A 26 18.79 3.85 -11.00
C ILE A 26 17.58 3.57 -11.87
N ARG A 27 17.72 2.62 -12.79
CA ARG A 27 16.62 2.08 -13.60
C ARG A 27 16.79 0.58 -13.77
N ALA A 28 15.68 -0.15 -13.71
CA ALA A 28 15.70 -1.57 -13.99
C ALA A 28 16.08 -1.85 -15.45
N PRO A 29 16.94 -2.83 -15.71
CA PRO A 29 17.15 -3.33 -17.07
C PRO A 29 15.83 -3.79 -17.70
N ARG A 30 15.72 -3.64 -19.03
CA ARG A 30 14.56 -4.03 -19.83
C ARG A 30 14.98 -5.03 -20.91
N GLY A 31 14.00 -5.72 -21.50
CA GLY A 31 14.25 -6.70 -22.55
C GLY A 31 14.54 -8.11 -22.06
N SER A 32 15.01 -8.98 -22.96
CA SER A 32 15.18 -10.41 -22.74
C SER A 32 16.55 -10.81 -22.18
N ASP A 33 17.52 -9.90 -22.17
CA ASP A 33 18.88 -10.20 -21.71
C ASP A 33 18.95 -10.18 -20.18
N LYS A 34 19.58 -11.20 -19.61
CA LYS A 34 19.78 -11.34 -18.16
C LYS A 34 21.22 -10.96 -17.78
N VAL A 35 21.37 -10.28 -16.65
CA VAL A 35 22.66 -10.08 -15.97
C VAL A 35 22.87 -11.08 -14.83
N CYS A 36 21.80 -11.70 -14.34
CA CYS A 36 21.82 -12.76 -13.34
C CYS A 36 21.78 -14.15 -13.99
N LYS A 37 22.08 -15.19 -13.22
CA LYS A 37 22.13 -16.57 -13.74
C LYS A 37 20.77 -17.12 -14.15
N SER A 38 19.68 -16.71 -13.46
CA SER A 38 18.33 -17.17 -13.76
C SER A 38 17.31 -16.02 -13.74
N TRP A 39 16.11 -16.26 -14.29
CA TRP A 39 15.03 -15.29 -14.19
C TRP A 39 14.53 -15.07 -12.76
N LEU A 40 14.73 -16.04 -11.87
CA LEU A 40 14.33 -15.92 -10.48
C LEU A 40 15.15 -14.84 -9.75
N THR A 41 16.45 -14.83 -9.96
CA THR A 41 17.36 -13.81 -9.39
C THR A 41 17.32 -12.50 -10.18
N GLU A 42 17.20 -12.57 -11.51
CA GLU A 42 17.03 -11.40 -12.39
C GLU A 42 15.78 -10.59 -12.03
N ALA A 43 14.68 -11.25 -11.69
CA ALA A 43 13.46 -10.59 -11.27
C ALA A 43 13.70 -9.73 -10.02
N ALA A 44 14.30 -10.29 -8.97
CA ALA A 44 14.63 -9.53 -7.76
C ALA A 44 15.62 -8.39 -8.06
N TYR A 45 16.62 -8.64 -8.92
CA TYR A 45 17.59 -7.66 -9.37
C TYR A 45 16.94 -6.47 -10.10
N ARG A 46 15.98 -6.71 -10.99
CA ARG A 46 15.24 -5.65 -11.68
C ARG A 46 14.27 -4.93 -10.75
N MET A 47 13.58 -5.67 -9.90
CA MET A 47 12.53 -5.10 -9.05
C MET A 47 13.07 -4.18 -7.96
N ILE A 48 14.22 -4.47 -7.33
CA ILE A 48 14.83 -3.54 -6.37
C ILE A 48 15.28 -2.24 -7.07
N GLN A 49 15.77 -2.33 -8.29
CA GLN A 49 16.15 -1.16 -9.10
C GLN A 49 14.91 -0.38 -9.58
N ASN A 50 13.85 -1.08 -9.96
CA ASN A 50 12.58 -0.44 -10.32
C ASN A 50 12.00 0.38 -9.17
N ASN A 51 12.16 -0.10 -7.93
CA ASN A 51 11.73 0.65 -6.74
C ASN A 51 12.45 2.00 -6.57
N LEU A 52 13.64 2.15 -7.14
CA LEU A 52 14.45 3.37 -7.08
C LEU A 52 14.47 4.16 -8.39
N ASP A 53 13.70 3.73 -9.40
CA ASP A 53 13.50 4.51 -10.62
C ASP A 53 12.94 5.90 -10.25
N PRO A 54 13.47 6.99 -10.83
CA PRO A 54 13.00 8.36 -10.56
C PRO A 54 11.51 8.58 -10.83
N GLU A 55 10.89 7.73 -11.66
CA GLU A 55 9.43 7.76 -11.88
C GLU A 55 8.65 7.06 -10.76
N VAL A 56 9.32 6.27 -9.92
CA VAL A 56 8.70 5.43 -8.87
C VAL A 56 8.99 5.97 -7.48
N ALA A 57 10.25 6.23 -7.17
CA ALA A 57 10.73 6.59 -5.83
C ALA A 57 10.46 8.05 -5.46
N GLU A 58 10.02 8.29 -4.22
CA GLU A 58 9.85 9.64 -3.68
C GLU A 58 11.20 10.35 -3.48
N ASN A 59 12.21 9.64 -3.01
CA ASN A 59 13.56 10.18 -2.80
C ASN A 59 14.64 9.10 -3.09
N PRO A 60 15.01 8.92 -4.36
CA PRO A 60 16.00 7.91 -4.75
C PRO A 60 17.34 8.09 -4.05
N LYS A 61 17.79 9.34 -3.82
CA LYS A 61 19.05 9.65 -3.11
C LYS A 61 19.12 8.97 -1.74
N HIS A 62 18.02 8.96 -1.02
CA HIS A 62 17.91 8.36 0.31
C HIS A 62 17.37 6.92 0.29
N LEU A 63 17.31 6.29 -0.90
CA LEU A 63 16.75 4.96 -1.09
C LEU A 63 15.27 4.85 -0.71
N VAL A 64 14.58 5.98 -0.55
CA VAL A 64 13.18 6.05 -0.13
C VAL A 64 12.28 5.84 -1.34
N VAL A 65 11.49 4.81 -1.28
CA VAL A 65 10.53 4.43 -2.32
C VAL A 65 9.21 5.18 -2.14
N TYR A 66 8.62 5.12 -0.94
CA TYR A 66 7.42 5.86 -0.58
C TYR A 66 7.24 5.99 0.94
N GLY A 67 6.24 6.79 1.35
CA GLY A 67 5.86 6.94 2.76
C GLY A 67 6.89 7.69 3.61
N GLY A 68 7.70 8.54 2.97
CA GLY A 68 8.68 9.41 3.61
C GLY A 68 9.95 8.72 4.08
N ILE A 69 9.88 7.50 4.61
CA ILE A 69 11.03 6.76 5.17
C ILE A 69 11.11 5.30 4.72
N GLY A 70 10.16 4.80 3.90
CA GLY A 70 10.15 3.42 3.41
C GLY A 70 11.24 3.16 2.38
N ARG A 71 12.32 2.45 2.77
CA ARG A 71 13.52 2.23 1.95
C ARG A 71 13.56 0.86 1.27
N ALA A 72 14.20 0.79 0.10
CA ALA A 72 14.47 -0.44 -0.61
C ALA A 72 15.68 -1.20 -0.07
N ALA A 73 16.67 -0.49 0.44
CA ALA A 73 17.88 -1.03 1.06
C ALA A 73 18.31 -0.13 2.23
N ARG A 74 19.14 -0.63 3.14
CA ARG A 74 19.57 0.09 4.35
C ARG A 74 20.38 1.34 4.01
N ASN A 75 21.37 1.19 3.13
CA ASN A 75 22.23 2.24 2.59
C ASN A 75 22.74 1.83 1.22
N TRP A 76 23.51 2.68 0.57
CA TRP A 76 24.03 2.44 -0.79
C TRP A 76 25.01 1.27 -0.86
N GLU A 77 25.79 1.03 0.19
CA GLU A 77 26.67 -0.15 0.26
C GLU A 77 25.85 -1.45 0.25
N CYS A 78 24.80 -1.49 1.06
CA CYS A 78 23.90 -2.64 1.10
C CYS A 78 23.18 -2.84 -0.24
N PHE A 79 22.73 -1.76 -0.88
CA PHE A 79 22.11 -1.81 -2.19
C PHE A 79 23.05 -2.43 -3.24
N ASP A 80 24.27 -1.93 -3.34
CA ASP A 80 25.25 -2.43 -4.29
C ASP A 80 25.59 -3.91 -4.03
N LYS A 81 25.76 -4.28 -2.75
CA LYS A 81 26.01 -5.68 -2.37
C LYS A 81 24.84 -6.61 -2.64
N ILE A 82 23.61 -6.15 -2.53
CA ILE A 82 22.42 -6.92 -2.94
C ILE A 82 22.49 -7.21 -4.44
N LEU A 83 22.76 -6.19 -5.25
CA LEU A 83 22.87 -6.35 -6.71
C LEU A 83 24.01 -7.29 -7.11
N GLU A 84 25.19 -7.14 -6.52
CA GLU A 84 26.33 -8.03 -6.76
C GLU A 84 25.98 -9.48 -6.40
N THR A 85 25.40 -9.70 -5.22
CA THR A 85 25.04 -11.04 -4.75
C THR A 85 24.00 -11.71 -5.65
N LEU A 86 22.97 -10.96 -6.09
CA LEU A 86 21.92 -11.49 -6.96
C LEU A 86 22.46 -11.96 -8.32
N LYS A 87 23.50 -11.31 -8.86
CA LYS A 87 24.17 -11.74 -10.11
C LYS A 87 24.85 -13.09 -9.96
N GLU A 88 25.38 -13.38 -8.78
CA GLU A 88 26.19 -14.57 -8.51
C GLU A 88 25.39 -15.73 -7.91
N LEU A 89 24.18 -15.45 -7.39
CA LEU A 89 23.35 -16.42 -6.68
C LEU A 89 22.96 -17.60 -7.58
N ASN A 90 23.12 -18.81 -7.09
CA ASN A 90 22.71 -20.02 -7.79
C ASN A 90 21.24 -20.37 -7.48
N ASP A 91 20.64 -21.21 -8.32
CA ASP A 91 19.22 -21.58 -8.20
C ASP A 91 18.91 -22.48 -6.97
N ASP A 92 19.93 -22.98 -6.28
CA ASP A 92 19.80 -23.74 -5.03
C ASP A 92 20.31 -22.96 -3.80
N GLU A 93 20.46 -21.64 -3.93
CA GLU A 93 20.90 -20.74 -2.86
C GLU A 93 19.85 -19.71 -2.51
N SER A 94 19.86 -19.24 -1.28
CA SER A 94 18.98 -18.20 -0.76
C SER A 94 19.80 -17.08 -0.12
N LEU A 95 19.54 -15.84 -0.55
CA LEU A 95 20.08 -14.62 0.02
C LEU A 95 19.19 -14.15 1.19
N LEU A 96 19.80 -13.88 2.35
CA LEU A 96 19.11 -13.35 3.52
C LEU A 96 19.34 -11.84 3.63
N ILE A 97 18.24 -11.11 3.81
CA ILE A 97 18.22 -9.64 3.97
C ILE A 97 17.63 -9.30 5.35
N GLN A 98 18.45 -8.64 6.18
CA GLN A 98 18.04 -8.14 7.49
C GLN A 98 17.96 -6.61 7.47
N SER A 99 16.75 -6.06 7.55
CA SER A 99 16.51 -4.61 7.50
C SER A 99 17.36 -3.93 6.42
N GLY A 100 17.19 -4.41 5.17
CA GLY A 100 17.85 -3.88 3.97
C GLY A 100 19.34 -4.18 3.82
N LYS A 101 19.93 -5.02 4.71
CA LYS A 101 21.33 -5.45 4.63
C LYS A 101 21.41 -6.91 4.18
N PRO A 102 22.20 -7.25 3.13
CA PRO A 102 22.48 -8.64 2.78
C PRO A 102 23.43 -9.22 3.85
N VAL A 103 22.98 -10.26 4.56
CA VAL A 103 23.70 -10.80 5.71
C VAL A 103 24.29 -12.18 5.48
N GLY A 104 23.84 -12.90 4.46
CA GLY A 104 24.37 -14.20 4.14
C GLY A 104 23.70 -14.87 2.96
N VAL A 105 24.40 -15.82 2.36
CA VAL A 105 23.90 -16.74 1.33
C VAL A 105 24.01 -18.15 1.87
N PHE A 106 22.94 -18.92 1.75
CA PHE A 106 22.87 -20.28 2.24
C PHE A 106 22.44 -21.24 1.13
N LYS A 107 23.01 -22.45 1.17
CA LYS A 107 22.49 -23.56 0.37
C LYS A 107 21.09 -23.91 0.87
N THR A 108 20.17 -23.99 -0.06
CA THR A 108 18.80 -24.44 0.15
C THR A 108 18.46 -25.53 -0.90
N HIS A 109 17.47 -25.32 -1.72
CA HIS A 109 17.12 -26.22 -2.81
C HIS A 109 16.41 -25.43 -3.95
N PRO A 110 16.27 -25.99 -5.15
CA PRO A 110 15.72 -25.26 -6.31
C PRO A 110 14.32 -24.69 -6.13
N ASP A 111 13.48 -25.31 -5.30
CA ASP A 111 12.12 -24.81 -5.01
C ASP A 111 12.07 -23.81 -3.84
N ALA A 112 13.19 -23.56 -3.13
CA ALA A 112 13.22 -22.57 -2.06
C ALA A 112 13.21 -21.14 -2.62
N PRO A 113 12.77 -20.14 -1.83
CA PRO A 113 12.91 -18.74 -2.19
C PRO A 113 14.38 -18.36 -2.45
N ARG A 114 14.58 -17.54 -3.48
CA ARG A 114 15.93 -16.97 -3.77
C ARG A 114 16.31 -15.88 -2.80
N VAL A 115 15.31 -15.17 -2.22
CA VAL A 115 15.55 -14.12 -1.23
C VAL A 115 14.58 -14.27 -0.06
N LEU A 116 15.09 -14.15 1.15
CA LEU A 116 14.33 -14.09 2.39
C LEU A 116 14.61 -12.76 3.09
N ILE A 117 13.57 -12.00 3.35
CA ILE A 117 13.66 -10.63 3.85
C ILE A 117 12.97 -10.51 5.21
N ALA A 118 13.63 -9.90 6.18
CA ALA A 118 12.99 -9.46 7.43
C ALA A 118 13.34 -7.98 7.67
N ASN A 119 12.31 -7.12 7.75
CA ASN A 119 12.50 -5.68 7.89
C ASN A 119 11.82 -5.14 9.15
N SER A 120 12.51 -4.29 9.88
CA SER A 120 12.00 -3.47 10.99
C SER A 120 11.29 -4.26 12.11
N ASN A 121 11.56 -5.55 12.25
CA ASN A 121 10.94 -6.36 13.29
C ASN A 121 11.63 -6.14 14.64
N LEU A 122 10.91 -5.51 15.56
CA LEU A 122 11.30 -5.33 16.95
C LEU A 122 10.50 -6.28 17.85
N VAL A 123 11.11 -6.73 18.93
CA VAL A 123 10.38 -7.45 19.99
C VAL A 123 9.27 -6.51 20.52
N PRO A 124 8.04 -6.99 20.75
CA PRO A 124 6.87 -6.12 20.97
C PRO A 124 7.05 -5.01 21.99
N LYS A 125 7.68 -5.29 23.13
CA LYS A 125 7.91 -4.27 24.17
C LYS A 125 8.84 -3.13 23.72
N TRP A 126 9.70 -3.37 22.75
CA TRP A 126 10.63 -2.38 22.17
C TRP A 126 10.12 -1.81 20.83
N ALA A 127 8.96 -2.23 20.38
CA ALA A 127 8.37 -1.82 19.09
C ALA A 127 7.72 -0.44 19.20
N ASN A 128 8.55 0.60 19.29
CA ASN A 128 8.15 2.00 19.32
C ASN A 128 9.08 2.84 18.46
N TRP A 129 8.65 4.06 18.13
CA TRP A 129 9.42 4.96 17.29
C TRP A 129 10.74 5.43 17.93
N GLU A 130 10.80 5.58 19.24
CA GLU A 130 12.01 6.02 19.93
C GLU A 130 13.14 5.02 19.72
N HIS A 131 12.89 3.74 20.02
CA HIS A 131 13.88 2.69 19.85
C HIS A 131 14.20 2.42 18.38
N PHE A 132 13.19 2.47 17.50
CA PHE A 132 13.39 2.38 16.06
C PHE A 132 14.36 3.46 15.57
N ASN A 133 14.10 4.73 15.91
CA ASN A 133 14.91 5.86 15.48
C ASN A 133 16.36 5.78 15.99
N GLU A 134 16.55 5.30 17.22
CA GLU A 134 17.89 5.05 17.78
C GLU A 134 18.68 4.05 16.91
N LEU A 135 18.05 2.94 16.51
CA LEU A 135 18.68 1.90 15.71
C LEU A 135 18.92 2.34 14.26
N ASP A 136 17.96 3.05 13.67
CA ASP A 136 18.09 3.59 12.32
C ASP A 136 19.22 4.62 12.24
N HIS A 137 19.31 5.53 13.23
CA HIS A 137 20.40 6.51 13.32
C HIS A 137 21.77 5.83 13.46
N LYS A 138 21.86 4.71 14.18
CA LYS A 138 23.08 3.89 14.29
C LYS A 138 23.38 3.07 13.02
N GLY A 139 22.51 3.10 11.99
CA GLY A 139 22.62 2.31 10.77
C GLY A 139 22.47 0.81 10.96
N LEU A 140 21.82 0.40 12.01
CA LEU A 140 21.58 -1.01 12.35
C LEU A 140 20.23 -1.51 11.82
N PHE A 141 19.35 -0.58 11.42
CA PHE A 141 17.97 -0.85 11.08
C PHE A 141 17.53 0.01 9.89
N MET A 142 16.37 -0.28 9.33
CA MET A 142 15.71 0.61 8.36
C MET A 142 14.21 0.37 8.37
N TYR A 143 13.42 1.35 7.97
CA TYR A 143 11.99 1.18 7.75
C TYR A 143 11.74 0.60 6.36
N GLY A 144 11.73 -0.73 6.29
CA GLY A 144 11.41 -1.47 5.06
C GLY A 144 9.90 -1.60 4.89
N GLN A 145 9.23 -0.48 4.66
CA GLN A 145 7.79 -0.42 4.58
C GLN A 145 7.24 -1.27 3.44
N MET A 146 6.42 -2.28 3.77
CA MET A 146 5.62 -3.09 2.85
C MET A 146 6.31 -3.38 1.49
N THR A 147 5.72 -2.99 0.40
CA THR A 147 6.21 -3.23 -0.97
C THR A 147 7.48 -2.46 -1.33
N ALA A 148 7.84 -1.41 -0.57
CA ALA A 148 9.14 -0.75 -0.69
C ALA A 148 10.29 -1.70 -0.27
N GLY A 149 10.19 -2.27 0.92
CA GLY A 149 11.20 -3.18 1.47
C GLY A 149 11.18 -4.58 0.89
N SER A 150 10.12 -4.99 0.20
CA SER A 150 10.01 -6.27 -0.50
C SER A 150 10.12 -6.15 -2.03
N TRP A 151 10.46 -4.99 -2.53
CA TRP A 151 10.77 -4.76 -3.93
C TRP A 151 9.64 -5.14 -4.92
N ILE A 152 8.41 -4.83 -4.56
CA ILE A 152 7.22 -5.09 -5.40
C ILE A 152 6.30 -3.87 -5.50
N TYR A 153 6.81 -2.68 -5.22
CA TYR A 153 6.06 -1.44 -5.41
C TYR A 153 5.94 -1.12 -6.91
N ILE A 154 4.74 -0.79 -7.33
CA ILE A 154 4.38 -0.54 -8.74
C ILE A 154 3.86 0.88 -8.99
N GLY A 155 4.21 1.81 -8.12
CA GLY A 155 3.68 3.17 -8.17
C GLY A 155 2.28 3.30 -7.55
N SER A 156 1.63 4.41 -7.82
CA SER A 156 0.37 4.78 -7.18
C SER A 156 -0.85 3.98 -7.64
N GLN A 157 -0.77 3.22 -8.73
CA GLN A 157 -1.93 2.47 -9.23
C GLN A 157 -2.48 1.43 -8.24
N GLY A 158 -1.61 0.85 -7.39
CA GLY A 158 -2.03 -0.10 -6.36
C GLY A 158 -3.02 0.50 -5.36
N ILE A 159 -2.75 1.74 -4.96
CA ILE A 159 -3.62 2.49 -4.04
C ILE A 159 -4.90 2.96 -4.74
N VAL A 160 -4.82 3.40 -6.00
CA VAL A 160 -6.01 3.79 -6.78
C VAL A 160 -6.96 2.61 -6.88
N GLN A 161 -6.45 1.42 -7.17
CA GLN A 161 -7.26 0.22 -7.32
C GLN A 161 -7.92 -0.20 -5.99
N GLY A 162 -7.17 -0.26 -4.88
CA GLY A 162 -7.74 -0.59 -3.57
C GLY A 162 -8.77 0.44 -3.09
N THR A 163 -8.57 1.72 -3.40
CA THR A 163 -9.53 2.78 -3.09
C THR A 163 -10.79 2.68 -3.98
N TYR A 164 -10.60 2.33 -5.25
CA TYR A 164 -11.73 2.04 -6.16
C TYR A 164 -12.59 0.88 -5.64
N GLU A 165 -11.98 -0.23 -5.20
CA GLU A 165 -12.71 -1.35 -4.58
C GLU A 165 -13.52 -0.90 -3.36
N THR A 166 -12.92 -0.07 -2.50
CA THR A 166 -13.58 0.48 -1.32
C THR A 166 -14.78 1.34 -1.69
N PHE A 167 -14.63 2.27 -2.63
CA PHE A 167 -15.72 3.15 -3.06
C PHE A 167 -16.80 2.40 -3.85
N ALA A 168 -16.41 1.42 -4.67
CA ALA A 168 -17.38 0.58 -5.37
C ALA A 168 -18.23 -0.23 -4.38
N GLU A 169 -17.61 -0.82 -3.35
CA GLU A 169 -18.34 -1.56 -2.32
C GLU A 169 -19.19 -0.64 -1.44
N ALA A 170 -18.71 0.54 -1.07
CA ALA A 170 -19.51 1.54 -0.36
C ALA A 170 -20.74 1.95 -1.20
N GLY A 171 -20.56 2.19 -2.49
CA GLY A 171 -21.66 2.46 -3.42
C GLY A 171 -22.67 1.31 -3.47
N ARG A 172 -22.19 0.07 -3.53
CA ARG A 172 -23.05 -1.11 -3.53
C ARG A 172 -23.89 -1.23 -2.25
N GLN A 173 -23.28 -1.01 -1.09
CA GLN A 173 -23.97 -1.13 0.20
C GLN A 173 -24.98 -0.01 0.46
N HIS A 174 -24.63 1.23 0.12
CA HIS A 174 -25.41 2.40 0.50
C HIS A 174 -26.26 2.96 -0.64
N TYR A 175 -25.90 2.74 -1.90
CA TYR A 175 -26.46 3.42 -3.06
C TYR A 175 -26.78 2.49 -4.24
N HIS A 176 -26.94 1.18 -3.99
CA HIS A 176 -27.24 0.18 -5.02
C HIS A 176 -26.21 0.17 -6.19
N GLY A 177 -24.97 0.55 -5.91
CA GLY A 177 -23.89 0.63 -6.89
C GLY A 177 -23.85 1.91 -7.72
N ASP A 178 -24.73 2.88 -7.46
CA ASP A 178 -24.84 4.13 -8.23
C ASP A 178 -24.32 5.34 -7.44
N TRP A 179 -23.16 5.86 -7.84
CA TRP A 179 -22.57 7.09 -7.33
C TRP A 179 -22.99 8.35 -8.10
N ALA A 180 -23.75 8.23 -9.19
CA ALA A 180 -24.12 9.37 -10.03
C ALA A 180 -24.96 10.41 -9.25
N GLY A 181 -24.48 11.65 -9.19
CA GLY A 181 -25.09 12.73 -8.42
C GLY A 181 -24.76 12.73 -6.93
N ARG A 182 -23.78 11.95 -6.49
CA ARG A 182 -23.32 11.85 -5.09
C ARG A 182 -21.89 12.32 -4.96
N TRP A 183 -21.48 12.66 -3.72
CA TRP A 183 -20.13 13.14 -3.51
C TRP A 183 -19.45 12.61 -2.25
N ILE A 184 -18.14 12.45 -2.34
CA ILE A 184 -17.26 11.93 -1.30
C ILE A 184 -16.41 13.07 -0.75
N LEU A 185 -16.34 13.21 0.57
CA LEU A 185 -15.43 14.12 1.27
C LEU A 185 -14.24 13.34 1.81
N THR A 186 -13.04 13.83 1.51
CA THR A 186 -11.78 13.27 2.03
C THR A 186 -10.73 14.36 2.22
N ALA A 187 -9.58 14.00 2.81
CA ALA A 187 -8.44 14.90 2.96
C ALA A 187 -7.12 14.18 2.69
N GLY A 188 -6.12 14.96 2.25
CA GLY A 188 -4.78 14.49 1.92
C GLY A 188 -4.59 14.14 0.44
N LEU A 189 -3.57 14.75 -0.19
CA LEU A 189 -3.11 14.48 -1.57
C LEU A 189 -1.65 14.02 -1.62
N GLY A 190 -1.13 13.51 -0.53
CA GLY A 190 0.19 12.88 -0.44
C GLY A 190 0.30 11.59 -1.25
N GLY A 191 1.31 10.76 -1.00
CA GLY A 191 1.56 9.51 -1.72
C GLY A 191 0.32 8.61 -1.78
N MET A 192 -0.30 8.36 -0.62
CA MET A 192 -1.48 7.50 -0.49
C MET A 192 -2.79 8.25 -0.80
N GLY A 193 -3.00 9.41 -0.16
CA GLY A 193 -4.24 10.20 -0.31
C GLY A 193 -4.47 10.70 -1.72
N GLY A 194 -3.41 10.93 -2.48
CA GLY A 194 -3.49 11.35 -3.87
C GLY A 194 -4.20 10.37 -4.81
N ALA A 195 -4.41 9.12 -4.38
CA ALA A 195 -5.20 8.13 -5.13
C ALA A 195 -6.72 8.33 -5.00
N GLN A 196 -7.17 8.94 -3.91
CA GLN A 196 -8.59 9.05 -3.58
C GLN A 196 -9.42 9.80 -4.65
N PRO A 197 -9.00 10.95 -5.18
CA PRO A 197 -9.79 11.68 -6.18
C PRO A 197 -10.00 10.86 -7.46
N LEU A 198 -8.97 10.21 -7.98
CA LEU A 198 -9.08 9.38 -9.17
C LEU A 198 -9.97 8.15 -8.94
N ALA A 199 -9.83 7.50 -7.80
CA ALA A 199 -10.67 6.36 -7.44
C ALA A 199 -12.15 6.74 -7.28
N ALA A 200 -12.45 7.92 -6.74
CA ALA A 200 -13.81 8.44 -6.64
C ALA A 200 -14.43 8.69 -8.03
N THR A 201 -13.68 9.31 -8.94
CA THR A 201 -14.15 9.49 -10.32
C THR A 201 -14.34 8.18 -11.07
N PHE A 202 -13.48 7.19 -10.84
CA PHE A 202 -13.64 5.84 -11.40
C PHE A 202 -14.89 5.14 -10.86
N ALA A 203 -15.26 5.38 -9.61
CA ALA A 203 -16.53 4.89 -9.04
C ALA A 203 -17.76 5.64 -9.55
N GLY A 204 -17.60 6.78 -10.21
CA GLY A 204 -18.68 7.62 -10.73
C GLY A 204 -19.12 8.75 -9.80
N ALA A 205 -18.37 9.03 -8.73
CA ALA A 205 -18.66 10.06 -7.74
C ALA A 205 -18.02 11.41 -8.07
N VAL A 206 -18.62 12.50 -7.55
CA VAL A 206 -17.90 13.75 -7.30
C VAL A 206 -17.06 13.58 -6.04
N SER A 207 -15.87 14.16 -5.96
CA SER A 207 -15.11 14.20 -4.70
C SER A 207 -14.60 15.59 -4.36
N LEU A 208 -14.60 15.91 -3.07
CA LEU A 208 -13.87 17.05 -2.51
C LEU A 208 -12.70 16.54 -1.68
N VAL A 209 -11.49 16.97 -2.01
CA VAL A 209 -10.26 16.59 -1.31
C VAL A 209 -9.61 17.84 -0.74
N VAL A 210 -9.50 17.91 0.59
CA VAL A 210 -8.84 19.01 1.29
C VAL A 210 -7.35 18.71 1.41
N GLU A 211 -6.49 19.64 0.98
CA GLU A 211 -5.03 19.50 1.02
C GLU A 211 -4.39 20.79 1.50
N CYS A 212 -3.43 20.69 2.44
CA CYS A 212 -2.78 21.86 3.01
C CYS A 212 -1.59 22.39 2.19
N GLN A 213 -1.06 21.64 1.24
CA GLN A 213 0.08 22.00 0.42
C GLN A 213 -0.31 22.21 -1.05
N GLN A 214 -0.13 23.43 -1.56
CA GLN A 214 -0.40 23.74 -2.97
C GLN A 214 0.39 22.83 -3.93
N SER A 215 1.65 22.51 -3.59
CA SER A 215 2.51 21.64 -4.40
C SER A 215 1.92 20.24 -4.63
N SER A 216 1.21 19.70 -3.63
CA SER A 216 0.51 18.41 -3.75
C SER A 216 -0.67 18.51 -4.71
N ILE A 217 -1.45 19.59 -4.62
CA ILE A 217 -2.56 19.87 -5.56
C ILE A 217 -2.03 19.98 -7.00
N ASP A 218 -0.99 20.81 -7.20
CA ASP A 218 -0.38 21.04 -8.52
C ASP A 218 0.15 19.75 -9.13
N PHE A 219 0.78 18.90 -8.29
CA PHE A 219 1.28 17.60 -8.73
C PHE A 219 0.13 16.69 -9.20
N ARG A 220 -0.98 16.62 -8.45
CA ARG A 220 -2.11 15.75 -8.79
C ARG A 220 -2.91 16.27 -10.00
N LEU A 221 -3.01 17.57 -10.19
CA LEU A 221 -3.56 18.16 -11.42
C LEU A 221 -2.69 17.79 -12.63
N ARG A 222 -1.37 17.98 -12.53
CA ARG A 222 -0.43 17.65 -13.61
C ARG A 222 -0.44 16.17 -13.97
N THR A 223 -0.55 15.29 -12.98
CA THR A 223 -0.58 13.82 -13.17
C THR A 223 -1.98 13.30 -13.48
N ARG A 224 -3.01 14.16 -13.56
CA ARG A 224 -4.39 13.81 -13.87
C ARG A 224 -5.06 12.88 -12.83
N TYR A 225 -4.58 12.93 -11.59
CA TYR A 225 -5.24 12.26 -10.46
C TYR A 225 -6.30 13.14 -9.82
N LEU A 226 -6.18 14.46 -9.99
CA LEU A 226 -7.14 15.47 -9.59
C LEU A 226 -7.56 16.25 -10.85
N ASP A 227 -8.86 16.53 -11.01
CA ASP A 227 -9.38 17.16 -12.22
C ASP A 227 -9.41 18.69 -12.11
N LYS A 228 -9.72 19.24 -10.93
CA LYS A 228 -9.92 20.68 -10.75
C LYS A 228 -9.52 21.14 -9.34
N GLN A 229 -9.10 22.40 -9.21
CA GLN A 229 -8.95 23.08 -7.91
C GLN A 229 -10.03 24.13 -7.73
N ALA A 230 -10.68 24.16 -6.57
CA ALA A 230 -11.56 25.23 -6.14
C ALA A 230 -10.76 26.40 -5.54
N LYS A 231 -11.27 27.62 -5.70
CA LYS A 231 -10.65 28.86 -5.20
C LYS A 231 -10.74 28.96 -3.68
N ASP A 232 -11.88 28.56 -3.15
CA ASP A 232 -12.24 28.58 -1.74
C ASP A 232 -13.36 27.58 -1.46
N LEU A 233 -13.81 27.50 -0.20
CA LEU A 233 -14.86 26.56 0.20
C LEU A 233 -16.21 26.84 -0.49
N ASP A 234 -16.56 28.10 -0.73
CA ASP A 234 -17.81 28.46 -1.40
C ASP A 234 -17.81 28.06 -2.88
N ASP A 235 -16.69 28.25 -3.56
CA ASP A 235 -16.48 27.76 -4.93
C ASP A 235 -16.50 26.23 -4.99
N ALA A 236 -15.87 25.54 -4.02
CA ALA A 236 -15.93 24.08 -3.92
C ALA A 236 -17.37 23.57 -3.79
N ILE A 237 -18.17 24.18 -2.91
CA ILE A 237 -19.58 23.83 -2.74
C ILE A 237 -20.40 24.10 -4.01
N ALA A 238 -20.13 25.21 -4.71
CA ALA A 238 -20.79 25.53 -5.97
C ALA A 238 -20.46 24.50 -7.06
N LEU A 239 -19.19 24.10 -7.17
CA LEU A 239 -18.75 23.05 -8.10
C LEU A 239 -19.38 21.69 -7.76
N ILE A 240 -19.41 21.28 -6.48
CA ILE A 240 -20.08 20.04 -6.07
C ILE A 240 -21.54 20.06 -6.50
N LYS A 241 -22.30 21.12 -6.17
CA LYS A 241 -23.71 21.25 -6.56
C LYS A 241 -23.91 21.18 -8.08
N HIS A 242 -23.04 21.85 -8.83
CA HIS A 242 -23.11 21.88 -10.29
C HIS A 242 -22.94 20.47 -10.88
N HIS A 243 -21.89 19.75 -10.49
CA HIS A 243 -21.57 18.45 -11.07
C HIS A 243 -22.46 17.31 -10.54
N THR A 244 -22.87 17.34 -9.26
CA THR A 244 -23.83 16.37 -8.72
C THR A 244 -25.20 16.48 -9.41
N ALA A 245 -25.70 17.72 -9.66
CA ALA A 245 -26.96 17.93 -10.39
C ALA A 245 -26.91 17.38 -11.83
N ARG A 246 -25.74 17.38 -12.45
CA ARG A 246 -25.51 16.86 -13.81
C ARG A 246 -25.10 15.39 -13.84
N LYS A 247 -24.91 14.77 -12.67
CA LYS A 247 -24.41 13.40 -12.51
C LYS A 247 -23.04 13.18 -13.19
N GLU A 248 -22.19 14.18 -13.17
CA GLU A 248 -20.85 14.18 -13.74
C GLU A 248 -19.83 13.86 -12.65
N ALA A 249 -19.08 12.76 -12.80
CA ALA A 249 -17.98 12.45 -11.92
C ALA A 249 -16.81 13.41 -12.14
N ILE A 250 -16.34 14.05 -11.06
CA ILE A 250 -15.20 14.97 -11.07
C ILE A 250 -14.54 15.02 -9.69
N SER A 251 -13.24 15.20 -9.66
CA SER A 251 -12.50 15.42 -8.43
C SER A 251 -12.09 16.89 -8.26
N ILE A 252 -12.34 17.43 -7.06
CA ILE A 252 -12.14 18.84 -6.71
C ILE A 252 -11.18 18.91 -5.54
N GLY A 253 -10.02 19.55 -5.72
CA GLY A 253 -9.07 19.87 -4.65
C GLY A 253 -9.40 21.22 -4.01
N LEU A 254 -9.28 21.31 -2.71
CA LEU A 254 -9.41 22.55 -1.95
C LEU A 254 -8.16 22.77 -1.09
N LEU A 255 -7.47 23.88 -1.30
CA LEU A 255 -6.35 24.27 -0.46
C LEU A 255 -6.85 24.70 0.92
N GLY A 256 -6.42 24.01 1.97
CA GLY A 256 -6.81 24.33 3.34
C GLY A 256 -6.40 23.27 4.35
N ASN A 257 -6.60 23.55 5.62
CA ASN A 257 -6.38 22.61 6.69
C ASN A 257 -7.67 21.78 6.92
N ALA A 258 -7.58 20.46 6.84
CA ALA A 258 -8.73 19.57 7.02
C ALA A 258 -9.38 19.73 8.41
N ALA A 259 -8.58 19.96 9.45
CA ALA A 259 -9.06 20.21 10.80
C ALA A 259 -9.79 21.57 10.97
N GLU A 260 -9.73 22.45 9.98
CA GLU A 260 -10.50 23.72 9.93
C GLU A 260 -11.69 23.62 8.96
N ILE A 261 -11.48 23.00 7.81
CA ILE A 261 -12.50 22.90 6.74
C ILE A 261 -13.62 21.92 7.12
N LEU A 262 -13.31 20.75 7.67
CA LEU A 262 -14.34 19.75 8.00
C LEU A 262 -15.33 20.26 9.09
N PRO A 263 -14.88 20.89 10.19
CA PRO A 263 -15.80 21.51 11.15
C PRO A 263 -16.72 22.58 10.53
N GLU A 264 -16.22 23.40 9.60
CA GLU A 264 -17.04 24.39 8.89
C GLU A 264 -18.07 23.72 7.97
N LEU A 265 -17.70 22.63 7.27
CA LEU A 265 -18.65 21.84 6.49
C LEU A 265 -19.73 21.18 7.38
N VAL A 266 -19.36 20.67 8.56
CA VAL A 266 -20.32 20.16 9.55
C VAL A 266 -21.31 21.24 9.97
N LYS A 267 -20.82 22.43 10.30
CA LYS A 267 -21.64 23.58 10.67
C LYS A 267 -22.62 23.94 9.56
N ARG A 268 -22.15 24.01 8.31
CA ARG A 268 -23.01 24.28 7.13
C ARG A 268 -24.03 23.17 6.90
N ALA A 269 -23.66 21.92 7.04
CA ALA A 269 -24.56 20.77 6.90
C ALA A 269 -25.67 20.80 7.97
N LYS A 270 -25.33 21.13 9.24
CA LYS A 270 -26.30 21.33 10.33
C LYS A 270 -27.26 22.48 10.07
N ALA A 271 -26.83 23.51 9.34
CA ALA A 271 -27.64 24.65 8.92
C ALA A 271 -28.49 24.39 7.65
N GLY A 272 -28.57 23.14 7.17
CA GLY A 272 -29.34 22.78 5.96
C GLY A 272 -28.57 22.88 4.66
N GLY A 273 -27.25 23.04 4.71
CA GLY A 273 -26.36 22.98 3.53
C GLY A 273 -26.19 21.57 2.98
N ILE A 274 -25.33 21.44 1.96
CA ILE A 274 -25.03 20.13 1.35
C ILE A 274 -24.36 19.19 2.34
N LYS A 275 -24.63 17.90 2.21
CA LYS A 275 -24.05 16.83 3.01
C LYS A 275 -23.29 15.89 2.09
N PRO A 276 -22.10 15.40 2.49
CA PRO A 276 -21.45 14.33 1.75
C PRO A 276 -22.24 13.03 1.82
N ASP A 277 -22.07 12.20 0.81
CA ASP A 277 -22.62 10.85 0.78
C ASP A 277 -21.67 9.82 1.41
N LEU A 278 -20.37 10.14 1.49
CA LEU A 278 -19.34 9.40 2.22
C LEU A 278 -18.30 10.37 2.77
N VAL A 279 -17.84 10.14 3.99
CA VAL A 279 -16.72 10.87 4.60
C VAL A 279 -15.58 9.89 4.89
N THR A 280 -14.38 10.27 4.50
CA THR A 280 -13.16 9.52 4.83
C THR A 280 -11.97 10.46 5.03
N ASP A 281 -10.79 9.91 5.34
CA ASP A 281 -9.55 10.66 5.51
C ASP A 281 -8.33 9.82 5.13
N GLN A 282 -7.40 10.44 4.40
CA GLN A 282 -6.12 9.83 4.01
C GLN A 282 -4.97 10.82 4.24
N THR A 283 -5.06 11.68 5.24
CA THR A 283 -3.91 12.47 5.71
C THR A 283 -2.84 11.55 6.30
N SER A 284 -1.60 12.01 6.41
CA SER A 284 -0.53 11.22 7.02
C SER A 284 -0.51 11.34 8.54
N ALA A 285 -1.66 11.17 9.19
CA ALA A 285 -1.86 11.38 10.63
C ALA A 285 -1.02 10.44 11.52
N HIS A 286 -0.50 9.35 10.98
CA HIS A 286 0.42 8.43 11.67
C HIS A 286 1.80 9.05 11.96
N ASP A 287 2.17 10.12 11.27
CA ASP A 287 3.41 10.89 11.48
C ASP A 287 3.06 12.33 11.87
N LEU A 288 3.05 12.59 13.17
CA LEU A 288 2.66 13.89 13.72
C LEU A 288 3.70 14.99 13.50
N VAL A 289 4.93 14.66 13.09
CA VAL A 289 5.96 15.62 12.73
C VAL A 289 5.82 16.04 11.28
N ASN A 290 5.81 15.09 10.36
CA ASN A 290 5.91 15.36 8.93
C ASN A 290 4.56 15.27 8.20
N GLY A 291 3.55 14.67 8.80
CA GLY A 291 2.34 14.24 8.10
C GLY A 291 1.08 15.06 8.38
N TYR A 292 1.04 15.90 9.41
CA TYR A 292 -0.19 16.62 9.76
C TYR A 292 0.06 18.08 10.15
N LEU A 293 -0.53 19.02 9.41
CA LEU A 293 -0.44 20.46 9.65
C LEU A 293 -1.30 20.85 10.87
N PRO A 294 -0.72 21.44 11.94
CA PRO A 294 -1.49 21.95 13.07
C PRO A 294 -2.43 23.11 12.69
N ILE A 295 -3.59 23.19 13.34
CA ILE A 295 -4.53 24.31 13.23
C ILE A 295 -3.82 25.62 13.57
N GLY A 296 -4.03 26.65 12.74
CA GLY A 296 -3.49 27.98 12.92
C GLY A 296 -2.00 28.11 12.57
N TRP A 297 -1.35 27.04 12.12
CA TRP A 297 0.02 27.11 11.63
C TRP A 297 0.06 27.32 10.11
N THR A 298 1.06 28.09 9.65
CA THR A 298 1.36 28.12 8.21
C THR A 298 2.21 26.91 7.81
N VAL A 299 2.20 26.56 6.53
CA VAL A 299 3.04 25.48 6.00
C VAL A 299 4.54 25.79 6.22
N GLU A 300 4.94 27.07 6.17
CA GLU A 300 6.31 27.50 6.41
C GLU A 300 6.73 27.28 7.88
N GLN A 301 5.85 27.61 8.83
CA GLN A 301 6.07 27.37 10.27
C GLN A 301 6.19 25.86 10.54
N TRP A 302 5.28 25.07 9.96
CA TRP A 302 5.32 23.64 10.07
C TRP A 302 6.61 23.03 9.52
N LYS A 303 7.02 23.41 8.30
CA LYS A 303 8.28 22.96 7.68
C LYS A 303 9.52 23.42 8.46
N ALA A 304 9.49 24.56 9.11
CA ALA A 304 10.57 25.01 9.97
C ALA A 304 10.68 24.12 11.23
N ALA A 305 9.54 23.84 11.88
CA ALA A 305 9.49 22.99 13.07
C ALA A 305 9.89 21.54 12.80
N GLN A 306 9.60 21.00 11.60
CA GLN A 306 10.05 19.67 11.18
C GLN A 306 11.58 19.52 11.20
N ARG A 307 12.30 20.59 10.88
CA ARG A 307 13.78 20.61 10.81
C ARG A 307 14.43 20.87 12.17
N ASP A 308 13.67 21.32 13.14
CA ASP A 308 14.15 21.66 14.47
C ASP A 308 13.67 20.64 15.51
N HIS A 309 14.52 19.70 15.85
CA HIS A 309 14.20 18.65 16.81
C HIS A 309 13.73 19.19 18.18
N ALA A 310 14.17 20.40 18.57
CA ALA A 310 13.72 21.02 19.83
C ALA A 310 12.22 21.38 19.80
N GLN A 311 11.64 21.56 18.62
CA GLN A 311 10.23 21.90 18.44
C GLN A 311 9.32 20.67 18.25
N HIS A 312 9.87 19.45 18.06
CA HIS A 312 9.08 18.26 17.77
C HIS A 312 8.03 17.96 18.85
N GLY A 313 8.32 18.17 20.14
CA GLY A 313 7.34 17.98 21.22
C GLY A 313 6.15 18.95 21.15
N GLN A 314 6.40 20.21 20.80
CA GLN A 314 5.34 21.20 20.58
C GLN A 314 4.55 20.88 19.30
N LEU A 315 5.25 20.54 18.22
CA LEU A 315 4.66 20.19 16.93
C LEU A 315 3.74 18.98 17.04
N THR A 316 4.21 17.87 17.61
CA THR A 316 3.43 16.64 17.77
C THR A 316 2.20 16.88 18.64
N THR A 317 2.32 17.66 19.73
CA THR A 317 1.18 18.01 20.57
C THR A 317 0.14 18.85 19.80
N ALA A 318 0.56 19.82 19.01
CA ALA A 318 -0.34 20.67 18.22
C ALA A 318 -1.00 19.88 17.08
N ALA A 319 -0.25 19.03 16.39
CA ALA A 319 -0.78 18.14 15.35
C ALA A 319 -1.80 17.13 15.91
N ALA A 320 -1.51 16.49 17.04
CA ALA A 320 -2.43 15.56 17.68
C ALA A 320 -3.76 16.23 18.09
N LYS A 321 -3.71 17.45 18.64
CA LYS A 321 -4.94 18.23 18.92
C LYS A 321 -5.73 18.55 17.66
N SER A 322 -5.05 18.82 16.56
CA SER A 322 -5.70 19.07 15.27
C SER A 322 -6.35 17.81 14.69
N CYS A 323 -5.69 16.65 14.81
CA CYS A 323 -6.29 15.35 14.48
C CYS A 323 -7.56 15.09 15.32
N ALA A 324 -7.55 15.44 16.60
CA ALA A 324 -8.73 15.30 17.47
C ALA A 324 -9.91 16.15 16.98
N VAL A 325 -9.68 17.38 16.54
CA VAL A 325 -10.71 18.24 15.94
C VAL A 325 -11.23 17.67 14.62
N HIS A 326 -10.35 17.15 13.78
CA HIS A 326 -10.72 16.50 12.51
C HIS A 326 -11.61 15.27 12.76
N VAL A 327 -11.19 14.38 13.65
CA VAL A 327 -11.97 13.18 14.02
C VAL A 327 -13.32 13.56 14.64
N GLN A 328 -13.39 14.63 15.46
CA GLN A 328 -14.67 15.11 15.97
C GLN A 328 -15.62 15.53 14.85
N ALA A 329 -15.12 16.20 13.82
CA ALA A 329 -15.94 16.55 12.65
C ALA A 329 -16.41 15.29 11.88
N MET A 330 -15.58 14.26 11.77
CA MET A 330 -15.97 12.96 11.17
C MET A 330 -17.06 12.27 12.01
N LEU A 331 -16.94 12.28 13.35
CA LEU A 331 -17.97 11.80 14.27
C LEU A 331 -19.29 12.56 14.13
N ASP A 332 -19.23 13.86 13.94
CA ASP A 332 -20.41 14.69 13.72
C ASP A 332 -21.14 14.34 12.40
N PHE A 333 -20.41 14.05 11.32
CA PHE A 333 -20.98 13.53 10.09
C PHE A 333 -21.57 12.13 10.28
N HIS A 334 -20.87 11.25 10.99
CA HIS A 334 -21.38 9.92 11.33
C HIS A 334 -22.70 10.00 12.12
N ALA A 335 -22.76 10.89 13.10
CA ALA A 335 -23.98 11.13 13.89
C ALA A 335 -25.16 11.68 13.06
N MET A 336 -24.90 12.29 11.90
CA MET A 336 -25.94 12.68 10.93
C MET A 336 -26.42 11.51 10.05
N GLY A 337 -25.93 10.30 10.28
CA GLY A 337 -26.24 9.11 9.46
C GLY A 337 -25.46 9.04 8.14
N ILE A 338 -24.38 9.81 7.98
CA ILE A 338 -23.53 9.77 6.80
C ILE A 338 -22.52 8.63 6.95
N PRO A 339 -22.38 7.72 5.98
CA PRO A 339 -21.33 6.73 5.97
C PRO A 339 -19.95 7.39 6.17
N THR A 340 -19.26 6.98 7.23
CA THR A 340 -17.98 7.58 7.63
C THR A 340 -17.01 6.48 7.99
N VAL A 341 -15.81 6.55 7.41
CA VAL A 341 -14.73 5.58 7.67
C VAL A 341 -13.38 6.29 7.72
N ASP A 342 -12.44 5.81 8.53
CA ASP A 342 -11.04 6.18 8.31
C ASP A 342 -10.42 5.26 7.25
N TYR A 343 -9.38 5.77 6.57
CA TYR A 343 -8.72 5.00 5.52
C TYR A 343 -7.40 4.36 5.98
N GLY A 344 -7.28 4.08 7.28
CA GLY A 344 -6.15 3.33 7.85
C GLY A 344 -4.87 4.14 7.99
N ASN A 345 -4.99 5.40 8.38
CA ASN A 345 -3.88 6.32 8.64
C ASN A 345 -3.62 6.59 10.13
N ASN A 346 -4.28 5.83 11.01
CA ASN A 346 -4.17 5.91 12.46
C ASN A 346 -4.74 7.20 13.12
N ILE A 347 -5.50 8.01 12.39
CA ILE A 347 -6.03 9.29 12.90
C ILE A 347 -6.96 9.10 14.10
N ARG A 348 -7.76 8.02 14.14
CA ARG A 348 -8.64 7.70 15.27
C ARG A 348 -7.86 7.39 16.54
N GLN A 349 -6.74 6.64 16.42
CA GLN A 349 -5.90 6.35 17.58
C GLN A 349 -5.26 7.63 18.14
N VAL A 350 -4.74 8.49 17.28
CA VAL A 350 -4.18 9.79 17.68
C VAL A 350 -5.22 10.63 18.39
N ALA A 351 -6.45 10.70 17.87
CA ALA A 351 -7.55 11.42 18.49
C ALA A 351 -7.93 10.81 19.84
N PHE A 352 -8.00 9.48 19.96
CA PHE A 352 -8.30 8.76 21.19
C PHE A 352 -7.26 9.06 22.29
N ASP A 353 -5.99 9.00 21.96
CA ASP A 353 -4.87 9.31 22.86
C ASP A 353 -4.88 10.80 23.27
N THR A 354 -5.45 11.67 22.45
CA THR A 354 -5.63 13.10 22.71
C THR A 354 -6.91 13.43 23.50
N GLY A 355 -7.76 12.42 23.77
CA GLY A 355 -8.92 12.56 24.64
C GLY A 355 -10.29 12.40 23.99
N VAL A 356 -10.38 12.15 22.69
CA VAL A 356 -11.64 11.82 21.99
C VAL A 356 -12.00 10.36 22.26
N LYS A 357 -12.68 10.10 23.38
CA LYS A 357 -12.92 8.73 23.86
C LYS A 357 -13.78 7.86 22.94
N ASN A 358 -14.59 8.48 22.11
CA ASN A 358 -15.43 7.84 21.11
C ASN A 358 -14.86 7.89 19.68
N ALA A 359 -13.55 8.09 19.52
CA ALA A 359 -12.91 8.17 18.21
C ALA A 359 -13.15 6.94 17.32
N PHE A 360 -13.43 5.79 17.89
CA PHE A 360 -13.71 4.53 17.21
C PHE A 360 -15.21 4.22 17.01
N ASP A 361 -16.12 5.17 17.26
CA ASP A 361 -17.56 4.95 17.04
C ASP A 361 -17.92 4.80 15.55
N PHE A 362 -17.08 5.29 14.62
CA PHE A 362 -17.16 4.94 13.21
C PHE A 362 -16.04 3.96 12.85
N PRO A 363 -16.29 3.02 11.93
CA PRO A 363 -15.33 1.96 11.58
C PRO A 363 -14.18 2.46 10.68
N GLY A 364 -13.13 1.66 10.56
CA GLY A 364 -12.20 1.73 9.44
C GLY A 364 -12.83 1.20 8.15
N PHE A 365 -12.22 1.51 7.01
CA PHE A 365 -12.73 1.07 5.70
C PHE A 365 -12.71 -0.44 5.51
N VAL A 366 -11.78 -1.15 6.16
CA VAL A 366 -11.66 -2.60 6.02
C VAL A 366 -12.85 -3.35 6.64
N PRO A 367 -13.19 -3.17 7.94
CA PRO A 367 -14.36 -3.82 8.49
C PRO A 367 -15.66 -3.38 7.82
N ALA A 368 -15.73 -2.13 7.32
CA ALA A 368 -16.92 -1.61 6.68
C ALA A 368 -17.14 -2.21 5.27
N TYR A 369 -16.09 -2.29 4.44
CA TYR A 369 -16.25 -2.57 3.01
C TYR A 369 -15.39 -3.72 2.47
N ILE A 370 -14.24 -3.98 3.05
CA ILE A 370 -13.26 -4.93 2.48
C ILE A 370 -13.38 -6.34 3.10
N ARG A 371 -13.82 -6.45 4.34
CA ARG A 371 -13.93 -7.74 5.05
C ARG A 371 -14.67 -8.84 4.26
N PRO A 372 -15.82 -8.57 3.62
CA PRO A 372 -16.50 -9.59 2.81
C PRO A 372 -15.64 -10.12 1.67
N LEU A 373 -14.84 -9.27 1.03
CA LEU A 373 -13.91 -9.65 -0.03
C LEU A 373 -12.76 -10.52 0.52
N PHE A 374 -12.21 -10.15 1.67
CA PHE A 374 -11.19 -10.93 2.36
C PHE A 374 -11.67 -12.34 2.75
N CYS A 375 -12.94 -12.49 3.11
CA CYS A 375 -13.55 -13.79 3.37
C CYS A 375 -13.56 -14.73 2.15
N GLU A 376 -13.44 -14.19 0.94
CA GLU A 376 -13.33 -14.94 -0.31
C GLU A 376 -11.88 -15.04 -0.83
N GLY A 377 -10.90 -14.61 -0.02
CA GLY A 377 -9.50 -14.56 -0.42
C GLY A 377 -9.23 -13.51 -1.51
N LYS A 378 -10.20 -12.60 -1.77
CA LYS A 378 -10.03 -11.50 -2.71
C LYS A 378 -9.14 -10.45 -2.10
N GLY A 379 -8.19 -9.99 -2.90
CA GLY A 379 -7.25 -8.96 -2.49
C GLY A 379 -6.32 -8.59 -3.65
N PRO A 380 -5.38 -7.65 -3.38
CA PRO A 380 -4.55 -7.05 -4.41
C PRO A 380 -3.60 -8.08 -5.04
N PHE A 381 -3.84 -8.39 -6.31
CA PHE A 381 -3.00 -9.20 -7.18
C PHE A 381 -2.33 -8.30 -8.19
N ARG A 382 -1.00 -8.21 -8.15
CA ARG A 382 -0.22 -7.32 -9.01
C ARG A 382 0.81 -8.07 -9.83
N TRP A 383 1.13 -7.52 -11.01
CA TRP A 383 2.15 -8.09 -11.87
C TRP A 383 2.94 -7.03 -12.63
N VAL A 384 4.15 -7.37 -12.99
CA VAL A 384 5.12 -6.49 -13.64
C VAL A 384 5.73 -7.22 -14.83
N ALA A 385 5.80 -6.54 -15.99
CA ALA A 385 6.45 -7.06 -17.18
C ALA A 385 7.95 -6.74 -17.17
N LEU A 386 8.80 -7.74 -16.99
CA LEU A 386 10.26 -7.56 -16.96
C LEU A 386 10.84 -7.14 -18.31
N SER A 387 10.13 -7.37 -19.41
CA SER A 387 10.51 -6.87 -20.75
C SER A 387 10.63 -5.34 -20.79
N GLY A 388 9.87 -4.63 -19.93
CA GLY A 388 9.73 -3.18 -20.00
C GLY A 388 8.84 -2.71 -21.14
N ASP A 389 8.16 -3.62 -21.84
CA ASP A 389 7.22 -3.30 -22.91
C ASP A 389 5.78 -3.24 -22.39
N PRO A 390 5.08 -2.09 -22.50
CA PRO A 390 3.67 -1.96 -22.14
C PRO A 390 2.74 -2.98 -22.79
N GLU A 391 3.06 -3.46 -24.00
CA GLU A 391 2.27 -4.43 -24.72
C GLU A 391 2.13 -5.76 -23.96
N ASP A 392 3.13 -6.16 -23.19
CA ASP A 392 3.04 -7.35 -22.35
C ASP A 392 1.97 -7.22 -21.25
N ILE A 393 1.78 -5.99 -20.71
CA ILE A 393 0.70 -5.71 -19.76
C ILE A 393 -0.66 -5.72 -20.47
N TYR A 394 -0.78 -5.08 -21.63
CA TYR A 394 -2.07 -5.06 -22.36
C TYR A 394 -2.51 -6.46 -22.80
N LYS A 395 -1.59 -7.32 -23.19
CA LYS A 395 -1.88 -8.74 -23.49
C LYS A 395 -2.32 -9.51 -22.25
N THR A 396 -1.67 -9.28 -21.11
CA THR A 396 -2.08 -9.92 -19.85
C THR A 396 -3.43 -9.40 -19.35
N ASP A 397 -3.73 -8.08 -19.51
CA ASP A 397 -5.06 -7.52 -19.23
C ASP A 397 -6.15 -8.21 -20.08
N ALA A 398 -5.89 -8.38 -21.38
CA ALA A 398 -6.81 -9.10 -22.29
C ALA A 398 -7.00 -10.57 -21.87
N LYS A 399 -5.93 -11.24 -21.48
CA LYS A 399 -5.98 -12.62 -20.98
C LYS A 399 -6.82 -12.76 -19.72
N LEU A 400 -6.75 -11.81 -18.78
CA LEU A 400 -7.61 -11.82 -17.60
C LEU A 400 -9.09 -11.67 -17.94
N LYS A 401 -9.44 -10.82 -18.91
CA LYS A 401 -10.82 -10.69 -19.39
C LYS A 401 -11.34 -11.99 -20.03
N GLU A 402 -10.46 -12.69 -20.75
CA GLU A 402 -10.77 -14.02 -21.32
C GLU A 402 -10.98 -15.07 -20.24
N LEU A 403 -10.13 -15.10 -19.19
CA LEU A 403 -10.20 -16.05 -18.09
C LEU A 403 -11.42 -15.86 -17.19
N PHE A 404 -11.88 -14.63 -17.04
CA PHE A 404 -12.95 -14.22 -16.12
C PHE A 404 -14.04 -13.40 -16.85
N PRO A 405 -14.73 -13.95 -17.86
CA PRO A 405 -15.64 -13.18 -18.72
C PRO A 405 -16.87 -12.64 -17.97
N GLU A 406 -17.24 -13.27 -16.86
CA GLU A 406 -18.35 -12.84 -16.00
C GLU A 406 -17.98 -11.72 -15.03
N ASN A 407 -16.68 -11.50 -14.76
CA ASN A 407 -16.21 -10.54 -13.79
C ASN A 407 -16.15 -9.12 -14.39
N LYS A 408 -17.32 -8.50 -14.63
CA LYS A 408 -17.44 -7.17 -15.23
C LYS A 408 -16.76 -6.09 -14.42
N HIS A 409 -16.64 -6.26 -13.10
CA HIS A 409 -15.95 -5.32 -12.23
C HIS A 409 -14.45 -5.24 -12.56
N VAL A 410 -13.79 -6.40 -12.71
CA VAL A 410 -12.38 -6.46 -13.15
C VAL A 410 -12.23 -5.92 -14.57
N HIS A 411 -13.16 -6.23 -15.50
CA HIS A 411 -13.12 -5.69 -16.86
C HIS A 411 -13.14 -4.17 -16.85
N ASN A 412 -14.08 -3.56 -16.14
CA ASN A 412 -14.21 -2.10 -16.03
C ASN A 412 -12.96 -1.46 -15.45
N TRP A 413 -12.39 -2.06 -14.39
CA TRP A 413 -11.14 -1.60 -13.83
C TRP A 413 -10.00 -1.63 -14.85
N LEU A 414 -9.80 -2.75 -15.54
CA LEU A 414 -8.72 -2.90 -16.52
C LEU A 414 -8.86 -1.91 -17.69
N ASP A 415 -10.09 -1.63 -18.15
CA ASP A 415 -10.35 -0.62 -19.18
C ASP A 415 -10.01 0.80 -18.69
N MET A 416 -10.47 1.19 -17.51
CA MET A 416 -10.13 2.49 -16.92
C MET A 416 -8.63 2.63 -16.65
N ALA A 417 -7.98 1.56 -16.18
CA ALA A 417 -6.55 1.56 -15.93
C ALA A 417 -5.74 1.71 -17.23
N HIS A 418 -6.16 1.05 -18.31
CA HIS A 418 -5.55 1.23 -19.63
C HIS A 418 -5.58 2.70 -20.08
N ASP A 419 -6.70 3.39 -19.89
CA ASP A 419 -6.90 4.74 -20.38
C ASP A 419 -6.29 5.83 -19.49
N ARG A 420 -6.23 5.60 -18.18
CA ARG A 420 -5.94 6.66 -17.21
C ARG A 420 -4.68 6.44 -16.37
N ILE A 421 -4.18 5.21 -16.26
CA ILE A 421 -3.00 4.90 -15.43
C ILE A 421 -1.74 4.84 -16.30
N ALA A 422 -0.89 5.84 -16.17
CA ALA A 422 0.45 5.80 -16.74
C ALA A 422 1.35 4.84 -15.95
N PHE A 423 2.18 4.09 -16.66
CA PHE A 423 3.19 3.24 -16.01
C PHE A 423 4.30 4.10 -15.40
N GLN A 424 4.73 3.70 -14.21
CA GLN A 424 5.87 4.27 -13.50
C GLN A 424 6.97 3.20 -13.43
N GLY A 425 8.13 3.44 -14.04
CA GLY A 425 9.20 2.45 -14.18
C GLY A 425 8.83 1.29 -15.11
N LEU A 426 9.00 0.05 -14.66
CA LEU A 426 8.58 -1.13 -15.44
C LEU A 426 7.04 -1.18 -15.54
N PRO A 427 6.50 -1.52 -16.73
CA PRO A 427 5.07 -1.65 -16.91
C PRO A 427 4.47 -2.67 -15.95
N SER A 428 3.36 -2.30 -15.34
CA SER A 428 2.74 -3.09 -14.28
C SER A 428 1.22 -2.93 -14.26
N ARG A 429 0.53 -3.86 -13.60
CA ARG A 429 -0.90 -3.82 -13.38
C ARG A 429 -1.24 -4.43 -12.02
N ILE A 430 -2.40 -4.09 -11.53
CA ILE A 430 -3.03 -4.67 -10.35
C ILE A 430 -4.52 -4.87 -10.62
N CYS A 431 -5.10 -5.90 -10.06
CA CYS A 431 -6.55 -6.06 -9.89
C CYS A 431 -6.80 -6.91 -8.64
N TRP A 432 -8.05 -7.01 -8.20
CA TRP A 432 -8.39 -7.88 -7.09
C TRP A 432 -8.90 -9.23 -7.60
N LEU A 433 -8.18 -10.29 -7.20
CA LEU A 433 -8.53 -11.68 -7.49
C LEU A 433 -8.60 -12.48 -6.19
N GLY A 434 -9.50 -13.46 -6.16
CA GLY A 434 -9.77 -14.31 -5.02
C GLY A 434 -9.10 -15.68 -5.06
N LEU A 435 -9.48 -16.51 -4.08
CA LEU A 435 -9.11 -17.91 -4.06
C LEU A 435 -9.74 -18.65 -5.26
N GLY A 436 -8.93 -19.42 -5.98
CA GLY A 436 -9.33 -20.08 -7.22
C GLY A 436 -9.10 -19.26 -8.49
N GLU A 437 -8.82 -17.96 -8.39
CA GLU A 437 -8.59 -17.06 -9.53
C GLU A 437 -7.11 -16.78 -9.77
N ARG A 438 -6.34 -16.46 -8.72
CA ARG A 438 -4.93 -16.02 -8.82
C ARG A 438 -4.02 -17.02 -9.53
N HIS A 439 -4.13 -18.31 -9.21
CA HIS A 439 -3.30 -19.34 -9.84
C HIS A 439 -3.65 -19.53 -11.33
N ARG A 440 -4.91 -19.36 -11.72
CA ARG A 440 -5.33 -19.40 -13.13
C ARG A 440 -4.66 -18.28 -13.92
N ALA A 441 -4.67 -17.06 -13.36
CA ALA A 441 -3.97 -15.91 -13.95
C ALA A 441 -2.45 -16.16 -14.05
N GLY A 442 -1.81 -16.58 -12.97
CA GLY A 442 -0.37 -16.85 -12.94
C GLY A 442 0.06 -17.96 -13.91
N LEU A 443 -0.69 -19.03 -14.00
CA LEU A 443 -0.45 -20.12 -14.97
C LEU A 443 -0.62 -19.64 -16.41
N ALA A 444 -1.64 -18.83 -16.69
CA ALA A 444 -1.85 -18.27 -18.02
C ALA A 444 -0.68 -17.34 -18.43
N PHE A 445 -0.20 -16.48 -17.54
CA PHE A 445 0.95 -15.61 -17.82
C PHE A 445 2.23 -16.43 -18.07
N ASN A 446 2.42 -17.52 -17.31
CA ASN A 446 3.55 -18.42 -17.51
C ASN A 446 3.49 -19.11 -18.89
N GLU A 447 2.29 -19.55 -19.28
CA GLU A 447 2.04 -20.15 -20.60
C GLU A 447 2.27 -19.15 -21.74
N MET A 448 1.76 -17.93 -21.61
CA MET A 448 1.94 -16.87 -22.61
C MET A 448 3.43 -16.57 -22.85
N PHE A 449 4.25 -16.52 -21.80
CA PHE A 449 5.70 -16.32 -21.97
C PHE A 449 6.36 -17.56 -22.60
N ARG A 450 6.00 -18.76 -22.18
CA ARG A 450 6.49 -20.02 -22.79
C ARG A 450 6.22 -20.09 -24.27
N ASN A 451 5.04 -19.63 -24.71
CA ASN A 451 4.62 -19.67 -26.11
C ASN A 451 5.17 -18.48 -26.94
N GLY A 452 5.94 -17.56 -26.33
CA GLY A 452 6.48 -16.39 -27.02
C GLY A 452 5.46 -15.27 -27.29
N GLU A 453 4.31 -15.30 -26.64
CA GLU A 453 3.30 -14.23 -26.71
C GLU A 453 3.76 -12.97 -25.96
N LEU A 454 4.53 -13.15 -24.88
CA LEU A 454 5.15 -12.08 -24.11
C LEU A 454 6.63 -11.98 -24.43
N LYS A 455 7.19 -10.77 -24.37
CA LYS A 455 8.60 -10.48 -24.64
C LYS A 455 9.52 -10.75 -23.44
N GLY A 456 8.94 -10.88 -22.24
CA GLY A 456 9.69 -11.17 -21.02
C GLY A 456 8.83 -11.84 -19.97
N PRO A 457 9.46 -12.38 -18.90
CA PRO A 457 8.75 -12.98 -17.78
C PRO A 457 7.89 -11.97 -17.04
N ILE A 458 6.90 -12.49 -16.34
CA ILE A 458 6.02 -11.72 -15.47
C ILE A 458 6.38 -11.97 -14.00
N VAL A 459 6.64 -10.91 -13.26
CA VAL A 459 6.74 -10.94 -11.81
C VAL A 459 5.36 -10.74 -11.22
N ILE A 460 4.94 -11.64 -10.37
CA ILE A 460 3.62 -11.61 -9.70
C ILE A 460 3.86 -11.42 -8.21
N GLY A 461 3.14 -10.48 -7.63
CA GLY A 461 3.14 -10.25 -6.20
C GLY A 461 1.78 -9.79 -5.72
N ARG A 462 1.73 -9.32 -4.48
CA ARG A 462 0.53 -8.71 -3.92
C ARG A 462 0.90 -7.64 -2.90
N ASP A 463 -0.08 -6.87 -2.47
CA ASP A 463 0.10 -5.97 -1.36
C ASP A 463 0.32 -6.76 -0.06
N HIS A 464 1.11 -6.21 0.87
CA HIS A 464 1.28 -6.79 2.20
C HIS A 464 0.00 -6.75 3.05
N LEU A 465 -0.96 -5.92 2.66
CA LEU A 465 -2.25 -5.75 3.31
C LEU A 465 -3.31 -6.70 2.75
N ASP A 466 -2.90 -7.83 2.23
CA ASP A 466 -3.76 -8.87 1.68
C ASP A 466 -4.45 -9.69 2.78
N THR A 467 -5.46 -10.42 2.41
CA THR A 467 -6.42 -11.12 3.27
C THR A 467 -5.82 -11.99 4.37
N GLY A 468 -4.68 -12.67 4.12
CA GLY A 468 -4.04 -13.59 5.06
C GLY A 468 -2.70 -13.12 5.62
N SER A 469 -2.19 -11.97 5.20
CA SER A 469 -0.79 -11.60 5.36
C SER A 469 -0.51 -10.52 6.37
N VAL A 470 -1.49 -10.03 7.10
CA VAL A 470 -1.35 -8.85 7.96
C VAL A 470 -2.05 -9.03 9.30
N ALA A 471 -1.45 -8.46 10.35
CA ALA A 471 -2.10 -8.16 11.61
C ALA A 471 -1.95 -6.66 11.88
N SER A 472 -3.07 -5.93 11.84
CA SER A 472 -3.15 -4.48 11.98
C SER A 472 -4.48 -4.11 12.62
N PRO A 473 -4.54 -4.03 13.97
CA PRO A 473 -5.79 -3.86 14.73
C PRO A 473 -6.58 -2.61 14.39
N ASN A 474 -5.90 -1.54 13.95
CA ASN A 474 -6.53 -0.28 13.59
C ASN A 474 -6.80 -0.15 12.08
N ARG A 475 -6.65 -1.23 11.29
CA ARG A 475 -6.84 -1.19 9.84
C ARG A 475 -7.35 -2.53 9.28
N GLU A 476 -6.47 -3.42 8.79
CA GLU A 476 -6.88 -4.63 8.05
C GLU A 476 -7.56 -5.68 8.94
N THR A 477 -7.18 -5.75 10.19
CA THR A 477 -7.74 -6.73 11.14
C THR A 477 -8.60 -6.11 12.23
N GLU A 478 -9.02 -4.85 12.04
CA GLU A 478 -9.97 -4.19 12.93
C GLU A 478 -11.30 -4.95 13.00
N GLY A 479 -11.77 -5.22 14.22
CA GLY A 479 -13.07 -5.83 14.43
C GLY A 479 -13.19 -7.25 13.91
N MET A 480 -12.17 -8.09 14.06
CA MET A 480 -12.27 -9.52 13.77
C MET A 480 -13.39 -10.14 14.64
N LYS A 481 -14.21 -10.98 14.01
CA LYS A 481 -15.41 -11.56 14.65
C LYS A 481 -15.12 -12.31 15.97
N ASP A 482 -13.93 -12.89 16.08
CA ASP A 482 -13.44 -13.62 17.26
C ASP A 482 -12.55 -12.81 18.20
N GLY A 483 -12.29 -11.53 17.89
CA GLY A 483 -11.42 -10.65 18.67
C GLY A 483 -9.92 -10.84 18.43
N THR A 484 -9.51 -11.54 17.38
CA THR A 484 -8.08 -11.81 17.08
C THR A 484 -7.40 -10.70 16.29
N ASP A 485 -7.84 -9.46 16.43
CA ASP A 485 -7.35 -8.29 15.69
C ASP A 485 -5.82 -8.13 15.74
N ALA A 486 -5.22 -8.37 16.89
CA ALA A 486 -3.80 -8.15 17.15
C ALA A 486 -2.94 -9.44 17.10
N VAL A 487 -3.51 -10.56 16.62
CA VAL A 487 -2.78 -11.85 16.60
C VAL A 487 -1.84 -11.89 15.39
N SER A 488 -0.54 -11.77 15.66
CA SER A 488 0.51 -11.76 14.62
C SER A 488 0.92 -13.14 14.12
N ASP A 489 0.41 -14.23 14.69
CA ASP A 489 0.69 -15.59 14.20
C ASP A 489 0.27 -15.75 12.72
N TRP A 490 -0.83 -15.11 12.31
CA TRP A 490 -1.36 -15.22 10.96
C TRP A 490 -0.39 -14.74 9.86
N PRO A 491 0.16 -13.51 9.90
CA PRO A 491 1.13 -13.09 8.90
C PRO A 491 2.45 -13.86 9.00
N LEU A 492 2.86 -14.34 10.18
CA LEU A 492 4.00 -15.23 10.31
C LEU A 492 3.74 -16.57 9.61
N LEU A 493 2.59 -17.20 9.85
CA LEU A 493 2.19 -18.44 9.18
C LEU A 493 2.08 -18.24 7.66
N ASN A 494 1.58 -17.07 7.20
CA ASN A 494 1.54 -16.74 5.79
C ASN A 494 2.96 -16.71 5.17
N ALA A 495 3.93 -16.06 5.82
CA ALA A 495 5.32 -16.04 5.36
C ALA A 495 5.94 -17.44 5.32
N LEU A 496 5.73 -18.24 6.36
CA LEU A 496 6.22 -19.62 6.44
C LEU A 496 5.59 -20.48 5.34
N LEU A 497 4.29 -20.36 5.13
CA LEU A 497 3.56 -21.09 4.10
C LEU A 497 4.05 -20.75 2.69
N ASN A 498 4.26 -19.47 2.39
CA ASN A 498 4.78 -19.03 1.11
C ASN A 498 6.22 -19.47 0.88
N THR A 499 7.04 -19.52 1.94
CA THR A 499 8.39 -20.09 1.91
C THR A 499 8.34 -21.59 1.60
N ALA A 500 7.52 -22.36 2.32
CA ALA A 500 7.33 -23.78 2.07
C ALA A 500 6.70 -24.06 0.69
N GLY A 501 5.89 -23.14 0.19
CA GLY A 501 5.27 -23.22 -1.13
C GLY A 501 6.22 -23.01 -2.30
N GLY A 502 7.36 -22.36 -2.08
CA GLY A 502 8.35 -22.08 -3.11
C GLY A 502 8.12 -20.74 -3.84
N ALA A 503 7.63 -19.72 -3.17
CA ALA A 503 7.64 -18.35 -3.70
C ALA A 503 9.08 -17.92 -4.05
N THR A 504 9.24 -17.02 -5.01
CA THR A 504 10.57 -16.60 -5.46
C THR A 504 11.28 -15.76 -4.41
N TRP A 505 10.55 -14.85 -3.74
CA TRP A 505 11.03 -14.26 -2.49
C TRP A 505 9.87 -13.98 -1.53
N VAL A 506 10.19 -14.05 -0.26
CA VAL A 506 9.25 -13.87 0.85
C VAL A 506 9.81 -12.84 1.82
N SER A 507 8.95 -12.04 2.40
CA SER A 507 9.35 -11.00 3.33
C SER A 507 8.41 -10.93 4.53
N PHE A 508 8.96 -10.48 5.66
CA PHE A 508 8.19 -10.19 6.87
C PHE A 508 8.61 -8.84 7.43
N HIS A 509 7.65 -7.98 7.75
CA HIS A 509 7.89 -6.60 8.13
C HIS A 509 7.08 -6.21 9.36
N HIS A 510 7.60 -5.22 10.07
CA HIS A 510 6.90 -4.51 11.13
C HIS A 510 6.73 -3.04 10.75
N GLY A 511 5.63 -2.43 11.16
CA GLY A 511 5.30 -1.07 10.78
C GLY A 511 4.52 -1.02 9.46
N GLY A 512 4.44 0.12 8.85
CA GLY A 512 3.63 0.35 7.65
C GLY A 512 2.85 1.65 7.79
N GLY A 513 1.75 1.81 7.04
CA GLY A 513 0.97 3.05 7.04
C GLY A 513 0.32 3.45 8.36
N VAL A 514 0.30 2.57 9.37
CA VAL A 514 -0.20 2.84 10.72
C VAL A 514 0.90 3.08 11.76
N GLY A 515 2.17 2.97 11.37
CA GLY A 515 3.32 3.27 12.22
C GLY A 515 3.91 2.07 12.97
N MET A 516 5.06 2.31 13.62
CA MET A 516 5.80 1.31 14.39
C MET A 516 4.97 0.84 15.60
N GLY A 517 4.90 -0.47 15.81
CA GLY A 517 4.13 -1.09 16.89
C GLY A 517 2.68 -1.45 16.55
N TYR A 518 2.16 -0.99 15.41
CA TYR A 518 0.72 -1.12 15.07
C TYR A 518 0.40 -2.13 13.97
N SER A 519 1.38 -2.70 13.28
CA SER A 519 1.14 -3.74 12.29
C SER A 519 2.34 -4.65 12.04
N GLN A 520 2.07 -5.91 11.72
CA GLN A 520 3.02 -6.87 11.17
C GLN A 520 2.42 -7.50 9.91
N HIS A 521 3.25 -7.70 8.89
CA HIS A 521 2.75 -8.15 7.61
C HIS A 521 3.81 -8.90 6.79
N ALA A 522 3.34 -9.78 5.91
CA ALA A 522 4.16 -10.61 5.04
C ALA A 522 3.99 -10.24 3.57
N GLY A 523 5.08 -10.31 2.82
CA GLY A 523 5.12 -10.18 1.38
C GLY A 523 5.40 -11.51 0.69
N MET A 524 4.84 -11.69 -0.50
CA MET A 524 5.06 -12.83 -1.38
C MET A 524 5.23 -12.35 -2.80
N VAL A 525 6.30 -12.83 -3.46
CA VAL A 525 6.54 -12.58 -4.89
C VAL A 525 6.95 -13.87 -5.58
N ILE A 526 6.42 -14.09 -6.78
CA ILE A 526 6.69 -15.27 -7.58
C ILE A 526 6.83 -14.91 -9.06
N VAL A 527 7.72 -15.62 -9.78
CA VAL A 527 8.03 -15.34 -11.18
C VAL A 527 7.41 -16.39 -12.10
N ALA A 528 6.74 -15.91 -13.13
CA ALA A 528 6.24 -16.69 -14.26
C ALA A 528 7.26 -16.59 -15.40
N ASP A 529 8.21 -17.53 -15.45
CA ASP A 529 9.35 -17.54 -16.38
C ASP A 529 9.21 -18.51 -17.55
N GLY A 530 8.01 -19.04 -17.75
CA GLY A 530 7.68 -19.98 -18.83
C GLY A 530 8.06 -21.44 -18.56
N THR A 531 8.74 -21.73 -17.45
CA THR A 531 9.18 -23.09 -17.13
C THR A 531 8.07 -23.92 -16.49
N GLU A 532 8.20 -25.26 -16.58
CA GLU A 532 7.31 -26.18 -15.85
C GLU A 532 7.50 -26.08 -14.34
N ALA A 533 8.72 -25.83 -13.88
CA ALA A 533 9.02 -25.59 -12.48
C ALA A 533 8.30 -24.34 -11.94
N ALA A 534 8.27 -23.26 -12.72
CA ALA A 534 7.48 -22.07 -12.40
C ALA A 534 5.98 -22.40 -12.35
N ALA A 535 5.45 -23.15 -13.31
CA ALA A 535 4.03 -23.54 -13.32
C ALA A 535 3.64 -24.29 -12.03
N LYS A 536 4.45 -25.24 -11.58
CA LYS A 536 4.22 -26.00 -10.33
C LYS A 536 4.23 -25.08 -9.09
N ARG A 537 5.17 -24.12 -9.01
CA ARG A 537 5.24 -23.16 -7.91
C ARG A 537 4.08 -22.18 -7.93
N LEU A 538 3.73 -21.64 -9.11
CA LEU A 538 2.60 -20.72 -9.29
C LEU A 538 1.28 -21.36 -8.86
N ALA A 539 1.03 -22.58 -9.30
CA ALA A 539 -0.18 -23.34 -8.91
C ALA A 539 -0.29 -23.49 -7.39
N ARG A 540 0.81 -23.80 -6.72
CA ARG A 540 0.85 -24.02 -5.27
C ARG A 540 0.78 -22.73 -4.47
N VAL A 541 1.67 -21.77 -4.75
CA VAL A 541 1.83 -20.53 -3.97
C VAL A 541 0.59 -19.64 -4.09
N LEU A 542 0.08 -19.43 -5.31
CA LEU A 542 -1.05 -18.53 -5.53
C LEU A 542 -2.39 -19.08 -5.00
N VAL A 543 -2.51 -20.40 -4.82
CA VAL A 543 -3.62 -21.00 -4.09
C VAL A 543 -3.42 -20.85 -2.59
N ASN A 544 -2.25 -21.24 -2.07
CA ASN A 544 -1.99 -21.28 -0.64
C ASN A 544 -2.03 -19.89 0.01
N ASP A 545 -1.46 -18.88 -0.66
CA ASP A 545 -1.41 -17.52 -0.16
C ASP A 545 -2.81 -16.94 0.07
N SER A 546 -3.69 -16.99 -0.94
CA SER A 546 -5.08 -16.52 -0.80
C SER A 546 -5.91 -17.42 0.12
N ALA A 547 -5.67 -18.74 0.11
CA ALA A 547 -6.34 -19.69 1.01
C ALA A 547 -6.03 -19.42 2.49
N SER A 548 -4.82 -18.94 2.83
CA SER A 548 -4.48 -18.58 4.21
C SER A 548 -5.40 -17.48 4.76
N GLY A 549 -5.81 -16.53 3.90
CA GLY A 549 -6.77 -15.50 4.27
C GLY A 549 -8.18 -16.04 4.48
N VAL A 550 -8.66 -16.90 3.57
CA VAL A 550 -9.96 -17.57 3.73
C VAL A 550 -9.97 -18.40 5.03
N MET A 551 -8.90 -19.14 5.27
CA MET A 551 -8.74 -19.99 6.45
C MET A 551 -8.80 -19.16 7.75
N ARG A 552 -8.07 -18.06 7.83
CA ARG A 552 -8.09 -17.14 8.96
C ARG A 552 -9.50 -16.62 9.26
N HIS A 553 -10.22 -16.18 8.21
CA HIS A 553 -11.56 -15.64 8.38
C HIS A 553 -12.59 -16.75 8.71
N ALA A 554 -12.41 -17.95 8.17
CA ALA A 554 -13.23 -19.09 8.52
C ALA A 554 -13.03 -19.53 9.97
N ASP A 555 -11.78 -19.51 10.46
CA ASP A 555 -11.44 -19.79 11.86
C ASP A 555 -12.07 -18.76 12.80
N ALA A 556 -12.10 -17.49 12.40
CA ALA A 556 -12.77 -16.43 13.13
C ALA A 556 -14.32 -16.52 13.05
N GLY A 557 -14.88 -17.47 12.33
CA GLY A 557 -16.33 -17.74 12.26
C GLY A 557 -17.11 -16.90 11.27
N TYR A 558 -16.46 -16.37 10.21
CA TYR A 558 -17.17 -15.70 9.12
C TYR A 558 -17.80 -16.71 8.18
N GLU A 559 -19.14 -16.73 8.09
CA GLU A 559 -19.91 -17.68 7.26
C GLU A 559 -19.51 -17.66 5.79
N THR A 560 -19.25 -16.47 5.24
CA THR A 560 -18.78 -16.32 3.84
C THR A 560 -17.45 -17.03 3.62
N ALA A 561 -16.53 -16.95 4.59
CA ALA A 561 -15.23 -17.61 4.51
C ALA A 561 -15.36 -19.12 4.67
N ILE A 562 -16.22 -19.60 5.56
CA ILE A 562 -16.53 -21.03 5.72
C ILE A 562 -17.12 -21.60 4.40
N ALA A 563 -18.07 -20.89 3.80
CA ALA A 563 -18.65 -21.29 2.52
C ALA A 563 -17.60 -21.27 1.38
N CYS A 564 -16.74 -20.26 1.36
CA CYS A 564 -15.63 -20.19 0.39
C CYS A 564 -14.63 -21.34 0.58
N ALA A 565 -14.25 -21.64 1.81
CA ALA A 565 -13.35 -22.75 2.14
C ALA A 565 -13.93 -24.09 1.65
N LYS A 566 -15.21 -24.33 1.95
CA LYS A 566 -15.92 -25.56 1.53
C LYS A 566 -15.98 -25.67 0.00
N ARG A 567 -16.34 -24.59 -0.70
CA ARG A 567 -16.44 -24.53 -2.15
C ARG A 567 -15.10 -24.81 -2.84
N ASN A 568 -13.99 -24.42 -2.22
CA ASN A 568 -12.63 -24.64 -2.73
C ASN A 568 -11.92 -25.86 -2.13
N GLY A 569 -12.61 -26.70 -1.36
CA GLY A 569 -12.06 -27.93 -0.82
C GLY A 569 -10.95 -27.73 0.22
N LEU A 570 -10.93 -26.60 0.92
CA LEU A 570 -9.95 -26.36 2.00
C LEU A 570 -10.23 -27.28 3.19
N LYS A 571 -9.18 -27.84 3.75
CA LYS A 571 -9.27 -28.70 4.95
C LYS A 571 -9.13 -27.83 6.19
N LEU A 572 -10.21 -27.61 6.90
CA LEU A 572 -10.28 -26.83 8.13
C LEU A 572 -10.65 -27.77 9.30
N PRO A 573 -9.67 -28.35 10.02
CA PRO A 573 -9.94 -29.41 11.00
C PRO A 573 -10.89 -29.01 12.14
N MET A 574 -10.92 -27.71 12.50
CA MET A 574 -11.71 -27.17 13.61
C MET A 574 -13.03 -26.54 13.19
N VAL A 575 -13.23 -26.31 11.89
CA VAL A 575 -14.49 -25.75 11.35
C VAL A 575 -15.41 -26.91 10.98
N LYS A 576 -16.60 -26.94 11.60
CA LYS A 576 -17.62 -28.00 11.36
C LYS A 576 -18.49 -27.72 10.16
#